data_e9fa6576679f2db71b819c886ba669f4
#
_entry.id   e9fa6576679f2db71b819c886ba669f4
#
_cell.length_a   1.000
_cell.length_b   1.000
_cell.length_c   1.000
_cell.angle_alpha   90.00
_cell.angle_beta   90.00
_cell.angle_gamma   90.00
#
_symmetry.space_group_name_H-M   'P 1'
#
loop_
_entity.id
_entity.type
_entity.pdbx_description
1 polymer ?
#
loop_
_entity_poly.entity_id
_entity_poly.type
_entity_poly.pdbx_seq_one_letter_code
_entity_poly.pdbx_strand_id
1 'polypeptide(L)'
;MCFNNQLSSLELNNNLELSYLECGINQLTSLDLSNNSALLAFFCESNQLSSLDVRNGNNTDVDVMGSTNNPNLTCFYVDDADYSNANWTNIDPASTFVENEAECEALSIGDNALELDVFIYPNPTDDYLFIEGNKNPISISIYNLLGAEVIATSATDKINVSELSKGVYIIRISDGVNQTIKRFI
;
A
#
# COMPACT_ATOMS: atom_id res chain seq x y z
N MET A 1 -18.76 -7.47 25.05
CA MET A 1 -19.61 -6.76 24.04
C MET A 1 -19.60 -5.27 24.35
N CYS A 2 -19.15 -4.46 23.42
CA CYS A 2 -19.13 -2.99 23.52
C CYS A 2 -19.71 -2.33 22.24
N PHE A 3 -20.62 -3.03 21.58
CA PHE A 3 -21.32 -2.61 20.38
C PHE A 3 -22.16 -1.33 20.62
N ASN A 4 -22.22 -0.45 19.61
CA ASN A 4 -23.02 0.75 19.58
C ASN A 4 -22.72 1.70 20.75
N ASN A 5 -21.50 2.21 20.80
CA ASN A 5 -21.01 3.18 21.78
C ASN A 5 -20.24 4.32 21.10
N GLN A 6 -19.43 5.05 21.84
CA GLN A 6 -18.61 6.16 21.34
C GLN A 6 -17.12 5.91 21.67
N LEU A 7 -16.70 4.64 21.65
CA LEU A 7 -15.32 4.28 21.97
C LEU A 7 -14.39 4.71 20.83
N SER A 8 -13.35 5.46 21.17
CA SER A 8 -12.30 5.87 20.24
C SER A 8 -11.04 4.98 20.32
N SER A 9 -10.93 4.19 21.38
CA SER A 9 -9.86 3.19 21.58
C SER A 9 -10.37 2.00 22.36
N LEU A 10 -9.74 0.85 22.18
CA LEU A 10 -10.06 -0.39 22.88
C LEU A 10 -8.77 -1.19 23.09
N GLU A 11 -8.37 -1.36 24.35
CA GLU A 11 -7.15 -2.08 24.74
C GLU A 11 -7.49 -3.50 25.18
N LEU A 12 -7.01 -4.51 24.43
CA LEU A 12 -7.34 -5.92 24.65
C LEU A 12 -6.12 -6.80 24.95
N ASN A 13 -4.94 -6.22 25.07
CA ASN A 13 -3.66 -6.92 25.23
C ASN A 13 -3.61 -7.87 26.44
N ASN A 14 -4.43 -7.64 27.47
CA ASN A 14 -4.48 -8.46 28.68
C ASN A 14 -5.69 -9.43 28.70
N ASN A 15 -6.51 -9.45 27.67
CA ASN A 15 -7.68 -10.29 27.59
C ASN A 15 -7.37 -11.60 26.82
N LEU A 16 -6.40 -12.38 27.32
CA LEU A 16 -5.85 -13.55 26.62
C LEU A 16 -6.87 -14.66 26.35
N GLU A 17 -7.92 -14.74 27.19
CA GLU A 17 -9.02 -15.72 27.04
C GLU A 17 -10.21 -15.17 26.21
N LEU A 18 -10.02 -14.03 25.50
CA LEU A 18 -11.07 -13.43 24.70
C LEU A 18 -11.38 -14.32 23.51
N SER A 19 -12.57 -14.93 23.50
CA SER A 19 -13.02 -15.81 22.42
C SER A 19 -14.06 -15.19 21.49
N TYR A 20 -14.72 -14.11 21.93
CA TYR A 20 -15.73 -13.37 21.16
C TYR A 20 -15.63 -11.88 21.42
N LEU A 21 -15.50 -11.11 20.35
CA LEU A 21 -15.48 -9.64 20.40
C LEU A 21 -16.59 -9.06 19.54
N GLU A 22 -17.38 -8.15 20.08
CA GLU A 22 -18.33 -7.34 19.34
C GLU A 22 -18.12 -5.87 19.74
N CYS A 23 -17.52 -5.09 18.85
CA CYS A 23 -17.20 -3.67 19.04
C CYS A 23 -17.63 -2.79 17.86
N GLY A 24 -18.55 -3.30 17.04
CA GLY A 24 -19.12 -2.56 15.92
C GLY A 24 -19.88 -1.28 16.37
N ILE A 25 -20.07 -0.34 15.43
CA ILE A 25 -20.71 0.96 15.64
C ILE A 25 -20.05 1.71 16.81
N ASN A 26 -18.80 2.09 16.60
CA ASN A 26 -17.99 2.90 17.51
C ASN A 26 -17.15 3.92 16.68
N GLN A 27 -16.13 4.50 17.29
CA GLN A 27 -15.24 5.49 16.67
C GLN A 27 -13.77 5.01 16.73
N LEU A 28 -13.56 3.69 16.70
CA LEU A 28 -12.23 3.11 16.77
C LEU A 28 -11.43 3.45 15.51
N THR A 29 -10.19 3.92 15.68
CA THR A 29 -9.27 4.21 14.59
C THR A 29 -8.25 3.10 14.37
N SER A 30 -8.02 2.26 15.38
CA SER A 30 -7.19 1.06 15.31
C SER A 30 -7.76 -0.03 16.22
N LEU A 31 -7.47 -1.27 15.89
CA LEU A 31 -7.80 -2.42 16.72
C LEU A 31 -6.68 -3.46 16.61
N ASP A 32 -6.07 -3.78 17.75
CA ASP A 32 -5.02 -4.78 17.87
C ASP A 32 -5.56 -6.00 18.63
N LEU A 33 -5.61 -7.13 17.95
CA LEU A 33 -6.04 -8.45 18.46
C LEU A 33 -4.88 -9.46 18.43
N SER A 34 -3.65 -9.03 18.24
CA SER A 34 -2.47 -9.88 18.07
C SER A 34 -2.16 -10.74 19.31
N ASN A 35 -2.64 -10.33 20.50
CA ASN A 35 -2.48 -11.07 21.75
C ASN A 35 -3.68 -11.98 22.09
N ASN A 36 -4.75 -11.99 21.29
CA ASN A 36 -5.98 -12.68 21.60
C ASN A 36 -6.08 -14.03 20.84
N SER A 37 -5.18 -14.95 21.16
CA SER A 37 -5.08 -16.25 20.45
C SER A 37 -6.24 -17.23 20.73
N ALA A 38 -7.13 -16.93 21.68
CA ALA A 38 -8.34 -17.71 21.93
C ALA A 38 -9.56 -17.22 21.11
N LEU A 39 -9.37 -16.24 20.19
CA LEU A 39 -10.45 -15.59 19.47
C LEU A 39 -11.06 -16.52 18.42
N LEU A 40 -12.37 -16.73 18.49
CA LEU A 40 -13.16 -17.57 17.57
C LEU A 40 -14.10 -16.73 16.68
N ALA A 41 -14.45 -15.53 17.14
CA ALA A 41 -15.26 -14.61 16.34
C ALA A 41 -15.03 -13.16 16.74
N PHE A 42 -15.05 -12.24 15.76
CA PHE A 42 -14.98 -10.80 16.03
C PHE A 42 -15.77 -9.97 15.03
N PHE A 43 -16.36 -8.87 15.52
CA PHE A 43 -17.15 -7.94 14.74
C PHE A 43 -16.77 -6.51 15.10
N CYS A 44 -16.20 -5.80 14.13
CA CYS A 44 -15.72 -4.43 14.29
C CYS A 44 -16.25 -3.49 13.18
N GLU A 45 -17.38 -3.85 12.58
CA GLU A 45 -18.03 -3.10 11.52
C GLU A 45 -18.40 -1.67 11.96
N SER A 46 -18.49 -0.76 11.02
CA SER A 46 -18.93 0.63 11.26
C SER A 46 -18.08 1.33 12.33
N ASN A 47 -16.80 1.39 12.08
CA ASN A 47 -15.80 2.15 12.83
C ASN A 47 -15.03 3.08 11.87
N GLN A 48 -13.91 3.61 12.31
CA GLN A 48 -13.00 4.47 11.53
C GLN A 48 -11.61 3.84 11.43
N LEU A 49 -11.56 2.50 11.39
CA LEU A 49 -10.30 1.77 11.42
C LEU A 49 -9.44 2.13 10.20
N SER A 50 -8.19 2.45 10.46
CA SER A 50 -7.11 2.53 9.47
C SER A 50 -6.07 1.42 9.67
N SER A 51 -6.15 0.70 10.80
CA SER A 51 -5.30 -0.45 11.14
C SER A 51 -6.12 -1.48 11.91
N LEU A 52 -6.03 -2.73 11.47
CA LEU A 52 -6.59 -3.90 12.13
C LEU A 52 -5.55 -5.02 12.08
N ASP A 53 -5.10 -5.48 13.25
CA ASP A 53 -4.10 -6.54 13.38
C ASP A 53 -4.71 -7.74 14.11
N VAL A 54 -4.79 -8.88 13.42
CA VAL A 54 -5.27 -10.17 13.97
C VAL A 54 -4.21 -11.27 13.83
N ARG A 55 -2.92 -10.91 13.74
CA ARG A 55 -1.80 -11.87 13.72
C ARG A 55 -1.59 -12.50 15.09
N ASN A 56 -2.55 -13.28 15.53
CA ASN A 56 -2.61 -13.91 16.86
C ASN A 56 -2.29 -15.41 16.86
N GLY A 57 -1.87 -15.93 15.70
CA GLY A 57 -1.53 -17.35 15.52
C GLY A 57 -2.74 -18.27 15.39
N ASN A 58 -3.97 -17.74 15.22
CA ASN A 58 -5.22 -18.52 15.30
C ASN A 58 -6.25 -18.16 14.21
N ASN A 59 -5.84 -17.58 13.09
CA ASN A 59 -6.77 -17.16 12.04
C ASN A 59 -7.62 -18.31 11.49
N THR A 60 -7.08 -19.53 11.46
CA THR A 60 -7.78 -20.72 10.96
C THR A 60 -8.93 -21.19 11.85
N ASP A 61 -8.94 -20.79 13.11
CA ASP A 61 -9.97 -21.16 14.10
C ASP A 61 -11.02 -20.05 14.27
N VAL A 62 -10.84 -18.91 13.59
CA VAL A 62 -11.84 -17.84 13.56
C VAL A 62 -12.95 -18.21 12.59
N ASP A 63 -14.07 -18.68 13.15
CA ASP A 63 -15.23 -19.16 12.38
C ASP A 63 -15.98 -18.04 11.66
N VAL A 64 -16.09 -16.87 12.29
CA VAL A 64 -16.90 -15.74 11.77
C VAL A 64 -16.23 -14.40 12.13
N MET A 65 -16.14 -13.53 11.14
CA MET A 65 -15.66 -12.17 11.34
C MET A 65 -16.43 -11.15 10.49
N GLY A 66 -16.37 -9.88 10.89
CA GLY A 66 -16.91 -8.76 10.13
C GLY A 66 -16.14 -7.47 10.41
N SER A 67 -15.72 -6.80 9.34
CA SER A 67 -14.98 -5.53 9.40
C SER A 67 -15.48 -4.48 8.40
N THR A 68 -16.65 -4.68 7.79
CA THR A 68 -17.21 -3.74 6.80
C THR A 68 -17.51 -2.35 7.37
N ASN A 69 -17.64 -1.34 6.50
CA ASN A 69 -17.83 0.05 6.87
C ASN A 69 -16.67 0.62 7.72
N ASN A 70 -15.42 0.28 7.34
CA ASN A 70 -14.19 0.91 7.79
C ASN A 70 -13.44 1.45 6.56
N PRO A 71 -13.90 2.55 5.95
CA PRO A 71 -13.46 2.97 4.61
C PRO A 71 -11.97 3.33 4.49
N ASN A 72 -11.30 3.51 5.62
CA ASN A 72 -9.86 3.83 5.68
C ASN A 72 -9.00 2.59 5.94
N LEU A 73 -9.60 1.39 6.11
CA LEU A 73 -8.88 0.15 6.35
C LEU A 73 -8.42 -0.45 5.02
N THR A 74 -7.20 -0.15 4.62
CA THR A 74 -6.58 -0.69 3.40
C THR A 74 -5.79 -1.95 3.66
N CYS A 75 -5.04 -2.00 4.76
CA CYS A 75 -4.25 -3.17 5.17
C CYS A 75 -4.89 -3.83 6.38
N PHE A 76 -5.24 -5.09 6.23
CA PHE A 76 -5.78 -5.93 7.28
C PHE A 76 -4.75 -7.03 7.59
N TYR A 77 -4.05 -6.91 8.71
CA TYR A 77 -2.95 -7.80 9.08
C TYR A 77 -3.46 -9.14 9.63
N VAL A 78 -3.01 -10.23 9.03
CA VAL A 78 -3.41 -11.61 9.30
C VAL A 78 -2.20 -12.54 9.37
N ASP A 79 -2.36 -13.73 9.97
CA ASP A 79 -1.30 -14.75 10.00
C ASP A 79 -1.09 -15.43 8.65
N ASP A 80 -2.17 -15.60 7.86
CA ASP A 80 -2.20 -16.29 6.57
C ASP A 80 -3.18 -15.56 5.65
N ALA A 81 -2.64 -14.80 4.70
CA ALA A 81 -3.43 -14.00 3.76
C ALA A 81 -4.18 -14.88 2.75
N ASP A 82 -3.62 -16.01 2.35
CA ASP A 82 -4.27 -16.94 1.40
C ASP A 82 -5.49 -17.57 2.05
N TYR A 83 -5.37 -18.05 3.29
CA TYR A 83 -6.50 -18.56 4.06
C TYR A 83 -7.57 -17.49 4.24
N SER A 84 -7.19 -16.29 4.65
CA SER A 84 -8.11 -15.19 4.93
C SER A 84 -8.87 -14.76 3.67
N ASN A 85 -8.19 -14.65 2.51
CA ASN A 85 -8.81 -14.37 1.21
C ASN A 85 -9.84 -15.43 0.80
N ALA A 86 -9.60 -16.69 1.15
CA ALA A 86 -10.49 -17.79 0.80
C ALA A 86 -11.74 -17.89 1.71
N ASN A 87 -11.64 -17.45 2.97
CA ASN A 87 -12.63 -17.73 4.01
C ASN A 87 -13.32 -16.47 4.58
N TRP A 88 -12.65 -15.30 4.58
CA TRP A 88 -13.17 -14.08 5.18
C TRP A 88 -13.66 -13.11 4.11
N THR A 89 -14.97 -13.08 3.87
CA THR A 89 -15.58 -12.29 2.80
C THR A 89 -16.31 -11.03 3.27
N ASN A 90 -16.47 -10.85 4.59
CA ASN A 90 -17.21 -9.73 5.18
C ASN A 90 -16.28 -8.57 5.53
N ILE A 91 -15.58 -8.03 4.50
CA ILE A 91 -14.63 -6.92 4.55
C ILE A 91 -15.02 -5.84 3.55
N ASP A 92 -14.46 -4.64 3.68
CA ASP A 92 -14.61 -3.59 2.67
C ASP A 92 -13.82 -3.93 1.39
N PRO A 93 -14.33 -3.56 0.19
CA PRO A 93 -13.63 -3.84 -1.07
C PRO A 93 -12.25 -3.22 -1.20
N ALA A 94 -11.95 -2.17 -0.42
CA ALA A 94 -10.65 -1.52 -0.38
C ALA A 94 -9.65 -2.21 0.56
N SER A 95 -10.13 -3.13 1.41
CA SER A 95 -9.28 -3.85 2.36
C SER A 95 -8.57 -5.02 1.67
N THR A 96 -7.29 -5.18 1.96
CA THR A 96 -6.46 -6.29 1.49
C THR A 96 -5.81 -6.96 2.68
N PHE A 97 -5.89 -8.31 2.75
CA PHE A 97 -5.17 -9.07 3.77
C PHE A 97 -3.68 -9.07 3.47
N VAL A 98 -2.88 -8.79 4.49
CA VAL A 98 -1.42 -8.76 4.45
C VAL A 98 -0.82 -9.44 5.67
N GLU A 99 0.34 -10.06 5.53
CA GLU A 99 1.01 -10.76 6.64
C GLU A 99 2.03 -9.87 7.35
N ASN A 100 2.50 -8.83 6.67
CA ASN A 100 3.53 -7.92 7.20
C ASN A 100 3.42 -6.50 6.63
N GLU A 101 4.19 -5.61 7.23
CA GLU A 101 4.22 -4.18 6.89
C GLU A 101 4.75 -3.94 5.46
N ALA A 102 5.70 -4.76 4.98
CA ALA A 102 6.26 -4.61 3.63
C ALA A 102 5.23 -4.89 2.53
N GLU A 103 4.31 -5.84 2.75
CA GLU A 103 3.18 -6.09 1.85
C GLU A 103 2.20 -4.92 1.84
N CYS A 104 1.88 -4.35 3.01
CA CYS A 104 1.04 -3.18 3.10
C CYS A 104 1.67 -1.96 2.41
N GLU A 105 2.98 -1.72 2.58
CA GLU A 105 3.71 -0.67 1.88
C GLU A 105 3.69 -0.89 0.36
N ALA A 106 3.79 -2.13 -0.10
CA ALA A 106 3.73 -2.46 -1.52
C ALA A 106 2.37 -2.11 -2.14
N LEU A 107 1.27 -2.28 -1.41
CA LEU A 107 -0.07 -1.85 -1.85
C LEU A 107 -0.16 -0.32 -2.00
N SER A 108 0.42 0.43 -1.06
CA SER A 108 0.43 1.91 -1.12
C SER A 108 1.32 2.46 -2.24
N ILE A 109 2.31 1.69 -2.69
CA ILE A 109 3.15 2.05 -3.85
C ILE A 109 2.40 1.81 -5.18
N GLY A 110 1.45 0.84 -5.21
CA GLY A 110 0.70 0.45 -6.41
C GLY A 110 -0.44 1.41 -6.78
N ASP A 111 -1.14 2.01 -5.82
CA ASP A 111 -2.38 2.75 -6.08
C ASP A 111 -2.28 4.28 -5.98
N ASN A 112 -1.17 4.85 -5.51
CA ASN A 112 -0.97 6.30 -5.42
C ASN A 112 0.14 6.88 -6.30
N ALA A 113 0.83 6.09 -7.07
CA ALA A 113 1.48 6.61 -8.26
C ALA A 113 0.43 6.59 -9.37
N LEU A 114 -0.36 7.64 -9.50
CA LEU A 114 -0.93 7.98 -10.80
C LEU A 114 0.27 7.95 -11.75
N GLU A 115 0.39 6.83 -12.47
CA GLU A 115 1.53 6.61 -13.36
C GLU A 115 1.46 7.75 -14.36
N LEU A 116 2.49 8.60 -14.38
CA LEU A 116 2.61 9.58 -15.45
C LEU A 116 2.61 8.81 -16.77
N ASP A 117 1.55 8.95 -17.55
CA ASP A 117 1.42 8.32 -18.86
C ASP A 117 2.36 9.05 -19.84
N VAL A 118 3.65 8.77 -19.70
CA VAL A 118 4.70 9.35 -20.53
C VAL A 118 5.43 8.25 -21.29
N PHE A 119 5.72 8.55 -22.54
CA PHE A 119 6.53 7.73 -23.43
C PHE A 119 7.90 8.37 -23.59
N ILE A 120 8.94 7.53 -23.63
CA ILE A 120 10.31 7.98 -23.90
C ILE A 120 10.80 7.36 -25.20
N TYR A 121 11.38 8.17 -26.07
CA TYR A 121 11.93 7.72 -27.35
C TYR A 121 13.01 8.68 -27.90
N PRO A 122 13.87 8.21 -28.83
CA PRO A 122 14.07 6.81 -29.19
C PRO A 122 14.71 6.01 -28.05
N ASN A 123 14.53 4.69 -28.08
CA ASN A 123 15.21 3.78 -27.18
C ASN A 123 15.64 2.55 -27.99
N PRO A 124 16.93 2.35 -28.27
CA PRO A 124 18.12 3.11 -27.79
C PRO A 124 18.25 4.53 -28.32
N THR A 125 19.05 5.37 -27.62
CA THR A 125 19.36 6.73 -28.01
C THR A 125 20.83 7.08 -27.75
N ASP A 126 21.42 7.90 -28.63
CA ASP A 126 22.81 8.37 -28.47
C ASP A 126 22.90 9.87 -28.13
N ASP A 127 21.85 10.68 -28.40
CA ASP A 127 21.88 12.14 -28.26
C ASP A 127 20.78 12.70 -27.34
N TYR A 128 19.54 12.53 -27.75
CA TYR A 128 18.37 13.08 -27.06
C TYR A 128 17.34 12.01 -26.79
N LEU A 129 16.83 12.01 -25.57
CA LEU A 129 15.66 11.26 -25.15
C LEU A 129 14.46 12.20 -25.11
N PHE A 130 13.44 11.94 -25.93
CA PHE A 130 12.19 12.69 -25.93
C PHE A 130 11.20 12.10 -24.95
N ILE A 131 10.36 12.96 -24.39
CA ILE A 131 9.32 12.61 -23.43
C ILE A 131 8.00 13.12 -23.99
N GLU A 132 7.06 12.21 -24.24
CA GLU A 132 5.74 12.53 -24.75
C GLU A 132 4.67 12.09 -23.72
N GLY A 133 3.55 12.83 -23.65
CA GLY A 133 2.40 12.52 -22.77
C GLY A 133 2.19 13.53 -21.66
N ASN A 134 3.19 14.32 -21.25
CA ASN A 134 3.02 15.35 -20.24
C ASN A 134 3.27 16.76 -20.81
N LYS A 135 2.42 17.73 -20.42
CA LYS A 135 2.51 19.13 -20.84
C LYS A 135 3.09 20.06 -19.79
N ASN A 136 3.32 19.57 -18.59
CA ASN A 136 3.86 20.35 -17.46
C ASN A 136 5.37 20.14 -17.32
N PRO A 137 6.11 21.08 -16.72
CA PRO A 137 7.50 20.86 -16.35
C PRO A 137 7.59 19.64 -15.45
N ILE A 138 8.48 18.73 -15.77
CA ILE A 138 8.73 17.50 -15.03
C ILE A 138 10.15 17.52 -14.46
N SER A 139 10.29 16.99 -13.26
CA SER A 139 11.57 16.68 -12.65
C SER A 139 12.06 15.34 -13.16
N ILE A 140 13.30 15.28 -13.58
CA ILE A 140 13.92 14.11 -14.20
C ILE A 140 15.22 13.80 -13.50
N SER A 141 15.36 12.55 -13.08
CA SER A 141 16.60 11.98 -12.56
C SER A 141 16.96 10.71 -13.34
N ILE A 142 18.18 10.65 -13.84
CA ILE A 142 18.71 9.46 -14.54
C ILE A 142 19.77 8.81 -13.66
N TYR A 143 19.68 7.50 -13.52
CA TYR A 143 20.56 6.68 -12.71
C TYR A 143 21.26 5.62 -13.56
N ASN A 144 22.51 5.34 -13.25
CA ASN A 144 23.18 4.16 -13.78
C ASN A 144 22.77 2.88 -13.00
N LEU A 145 23.21 1.71 -13.46
CA LEU A 145 22.88 0.43 -12.81
C LEU A 145 23.45 0.27 -11.39
N LEU A 146 24.38 1.12 -10.95
CA LEU A 146 24.90 1.14 -9.60
C LEU A 146 24.06 2.06 -8.67
N GLY A 147 22.98 2.67 -9.20
CA GLY A 147 22.12 3.58 -8.46
C GLY A 147 22.69 5.00 -8.30
N ALA A 148 23.82 5.34 -8.95
CA ALA A 148 24.35 6.68 -8.94
C ALA A 148 23.54 7.57 -9.90
N GLU A 149 23.09 8.75 -9.43
CA GLU A 149 22.43 9.76 -10.24
C GLU A 149 23.47 10.42 -11.16
N VAL A 150 23.22 10.36 -12.48
CA VAL A 150 24.14 10.87 -13.52
C VAL A 150 23.60 12.11 -14.20
N ILE A 151 22.29 12.32 -14.22
CA ILE A 151 21.62 13.53 -14.69
C ILE A 151 20.47 13.86 -13.74
N ALA A 152 20.38 15.13 -13.30
CA ALA A 152 19.21 15.69 -12.64
C ALA A 152 18.83 17.00 -13.34
N THR A 153 17.60 17.10 -13.84
CA THR A 153 17.14 18.27 -14.60
C THR A 153 15.63 18.41 -14.54
N SER A 154 15.12 19.52 -15.04
CA SER A 154 13.71 19.70 -15.32
C SER A 154 13.52 19.96 -16.82
N ALA A 155 12.57 19.30 -17.43
CA ALA A 155 12.29 19.44 -18.85
C ALA A 155 10.78 19.29 -19.14
N THR A 156 10.38 19.65 -20.34
CA THR A 156 8.99 19.48 -20.79
C THR A 156 8.86 18.41 -21.86
N ASP A 157 9.90 18.25 -22.70
CA ASP A 157 9.79 17.46 -23.92
C ASP A 157 11.04 16.61 -24.27
N LYS A 158 12.25 17.01 -23.82
CA LYS A 158 13.47 16.28 -24.15
C LYS A 158 14.63 16.49 -23.18
N ILE A 159 15.54 15.52 -23.15
CA ILE A 159 16.76 15.54 -22.34
C ILE A 159 17.94 15.22 -23.25
N ASN A 160 19.04 15.97 -23.06
CA ASN A 160 20.32 15.64 -23.68
C ASN A 160 21.00 14.52 -22.87
N VAL A 161 21.30 13.40 -23.52
CA VAL A 161 21.98 12.23 -22.94
C VAL A 161 23.29 11.90 -23.66
N SER A 162 23.77 12.77 -24.57
CA SER A 162 24.95 12.55 -25.41
C SER A 162 26.25 12.36 -24.63
N GLU A 163 26.29 12.81 -23.35
CA GLU A 163 27.47 12.64 -22.48
C GLU A 163 27.45 11.31 -21.71
N LEU A 164 26.37 10.55 -21.79
CA LEU A 164 26.29 9.26 -21.11
C LEU A 164 27.08 8.21 -21.90
N SER A 165 27.79 7.37 -21.17
CA SER A 165 28.44 6.18 -21.75
C SER A 165 27.39 5.19 -22.25
N LYS A 166 27.74 4.40 -23.26
CA LYS A 166 26.84 3.30 -23.71
C LYS A 166 26.53 2.36 -22.56
N GLY A 167 25.24 2.13 -22.32
CA GLY A 167 24.81 1.30 -21.22
C GLY A 167 23.31 1.39 -20.97
N VAL A 168 22.87 0.69 -19.94
CA VAL A 168 21.47 0.71 -19.47
C VAL A 168 21.33 1.75 -18.35
N TYR A 169 20.30 2.57 -18.46
CA TYR A 169 19.99 3.62 -17.49
C TYR A 169 18.54 3.53 -17.03
N ILE A 170 18.28 4.01 -15.84
CA ILE A 170 16.95 4.15 -15.26
C ILE A 170 16.63 5.64 -15.19
N ILE A 171 15.51 6.05 -15.78
CA ILE A 171 14.98 7.41 -15.71
C ILE A 171 13.77 7.44 -14.78
N ARG A 172 13.80 8.33 -13.80
CA ARG A 172 12.65 8.71 -12.98
C ARG A 172 12.11 10.04 -13.47
N ILE A 173 10.82 10.10 -13.71
CA ILE A 173 10.10 11.29 -14.19
C ILE A 173 8.99 11.60 -13.20
N SER A 174 8.90 12.85 -12.70
CA SER A 174 7.90 13.28 -11.74
C SER A 174 7.38 14.68 -12.06
N ASP A 175 6.06 14.90 -11.91
CA ASP A 175 5.43 16.22 -11.99
C ASP A 175 5.25 16.88 -10.61
N GLY A 176 5.82 16.29 -9.57
CA GLY A 176 5.71 16.72 -8.18
C GLY A 176 4.55 16.05 -7.41
N VAL A 177 3.61 15.41 -8.11
CA VAL A 177 2.50 14.63 -7.53
C VAL A 177 2.62 13.17 -7.94
N ASN A 178 2.84 12.94 -9.25
CA ASN A 178 2.94 11.63 -9.85
C ASN A 178 4.37 11.35 -10.29
N GLN A 179 4.73 10.08 -10.41
CA GLN A 179 6.03 9.67 -10.94
C GLN A 179 5.93 8.41 -11.76
N THR A 180 6.85 8.25 -12.69
CA THR A 180 7.04 7.00 -13.42
C THR A 180 8.53 6.68 -13.55
N ILE A 181 8.84 5.40 -13.69
CA ILE A 181 10.21 4.91 -13.87
C ILE A 181 10.27 4.11 -15.17
N LYS A 182 11.20 4.47 -16.03
CA LYS A 182 11.42 3.78 -17.31
C LYS A 182 12.89 3.38 -17.44
N ARG A 183 13.18 2.45 -18.33
CA ARG A 183 14.53 2.03 -18.70
C ARG A 183 14.83 2.43 -20.13
N PHE A 184 16.05 2.91 -20.39
CA PHE A 184 16.55 3.17 -21.75
C PHE A 184 18.02 2.73 -21.89
N ILE A 185 18.48 2.67 -23.15
CA ILE A 185 19.82 2.21 -23.53
C ILE A 185 20.47 3.26 -24.41
#